data_a3ce28af83a71af7a257745892a5d153
#
_entry.id   a3ce28af83a71af7a257745892a5d153
#
_cell.length_a   1.000
_cell.length_b   1.000
_cell.length_c   1.000
_cell.angle_alpha   90.00
_cell.angle_beta   90.00
_cell.angle_gamma   90.00
#
_symmetry.space_group_name_H-M   'P 1'
#
loop_
_entity.id
_entity.type
_entity.pdbx_description
1 polymer ?
#
loop_
_entity_poly.entity_id
_entity_poly.type
_entity_poly.pdbx_seq_one_letter_code
_entity_poly.pdbx_strand_id
1 'polypeptide(L)'
;AAAAVLYYVFTEVAGLPLTITHYGIGVGAVSVAIILRGNYQAVEVVAKLLAGILVLSVLAVYVVAPAPISEMGHFFMVEIPDGSWLVIAAFLGLLPTGMDVSLQASEWGKAKKKGMSKIRERMEDMGLAPRFDPFAPNRSHLTVDTSKLPEGAREYCQRWFKIGIWDFRAGHVVSFFLACIFMLLAAVWMYPSAVEGRGVMGEIAGIFTRSIGPQMMVVFMLGAFAATFSTAFNYFDGWPRIVGACCRNLFPETARLQGIARDDLTPEHRSTWYSEYNIYRITMFYSLFASVAIVAGLERPVFLVLVASALAFFVAPVIFFLNFYYCLTIIPKGDRTFYPSTFAKWFGWFSFVVFTGMSLI
;
A
#
# COMPACT_ATOMS: atom_id res chain seq x y z
N ALA A 1 -7.90 -13.02 0.42
CA ALA A 1 -8.53 -12.63 -0.85
C ALA A 1 -7.93 -13.38 -2.04
N ALA A 2 -6.61 -13.27 -2.37
CA ALA A 2 -6.00 -13.98 -3.52
C ALA A 2 -6.22 -15.51 -3.46
N ALA A 3 -6.07 -16.11 -2.28
CA ALA A 3 -6.36 -17.52 -2.06
C ALA A 3 -7.83 -17.88 -2.37
N ALA A 4 -8.77 -16.99 -2.06
CA ALA A 4 -10.19 -17.22 -2.35
C ALA A 4 -10.48 -17.20 -3.86
N VAL A 5 -9.81 -16.35 -4.62
CA VAL A 5 -9.91 -16.34 -6.09
C VAL A 5 -9.40 -17.66 -6.67
N LEU A 6 -8.21 -18.12 -6.23
CA LEU A 6 -7.66 -19.39 -6.69
C LEU A 6 -8.52 -20.58 -6.27
N TYR A 7 -9.03 -20.58 -5.05
CA TYR A 7 -9.94 -21.60 -4.55
C TYR A 7 -11.18 -21.71 -5.44
N TYR A 8 -11.82 -20.58 -5.76
CA TYR A 8 -12.97 -20.58 -6.64
C TYR A 8 -12.65 -21.17 -8.01
N VAL A 9 -11.56 -20.70 -8.66
CA VAL A 9 -11.20 -21.14 -10.01
C VAL A 9 -10.80 -22.62 -10.05
N PHE A 10 -9.94 -23.04 -9.13
CA PHE A 10 -9.33 -24.37 -9.21
C PHE A 10 -10.09 -25.43 -8.43
N THR A 11 -10.78 -25.10 -7.34
CA THR A 11 -11.53 -26.08 -6.55
C THR A 11 -13.01 -26.11 -6.95
N GLU A 12 -13.69 -24.97 -6.97
CA GLU A 12 -15.13 -24.95 -7.25
C GLU A 12 -15.44 -25.13 -8.74
N VAL A 13 -14.64 -24.53 -9.64
CA VAL A 13 -14.88 -24.65 -11.09
C VAL A 13 -14.14 -25.83 -11.71
N ALA A 14 -12.87 -26.05 -11.38
CA ALA A 14 -12.05 -27.11 -11.97
C ALA A 14 -12.04 -28.42 -11.18
N GLY A 15 -12.61 -28.47 -9.97
CA GLY A 15 -12.80 -29.68 -9.17
C GLY A 15 -11.55 -30.20 -8.45
N LEU A 16 -10.50 -29.37 -8.26
CA LEU A 16 -9.31 -29.79 -7.52
C LEU A 16 -9.61 -29.93 -6.02
N PRO A 17 -9.18 -31.00 -5.33
CA PRO A 17 -9.47 -31.24 -3.92
C PRO A 17 -8.53 -30.45 -2.99
N LEU A 18 -8.42 -29.14 -3.19
CA LEU A 18 -7.56 -28.27 -2.39
C LEU A 18 -8.41 -27.29 -1.56
N THR A 19 -7.95 -26.97 -0.36
CA THR A 19 -8.63 -25.99 0.52
C THR A 19 -8.08 -24.59 0.28
N ILE A 20 -8.83 -23.58 0.74
CA ILE A 20 -8.40 -22.17 0.67
C ILE A 20 -7.04 -21.96 1.36
N THR A 21 -6.73 -22.73 2.40
CA THR A 21 -5.44 -22.68 3.11
C THR A 21 -4.28 -23.11 2.22
N HIS A 22 -4.44 -24.14 1.39
CA HIS A 22 -3.40 -24.58 0.44
C HIS A 22 -3.08 -23.45 -0.56
N TYR A 23 -4.09 -22.80 -1.09
CA TYR A 23 -3.89 -21.63 -1.97
C TYR A 23 -3.27 -20.44 -1.24
N GLY A 24 -3.61 -20.22 0.03
CA GLY A 24 -3.00 -19.20 0.87
C GLY A 24 -1.50 -19.43 1.08
N ILE A 25 -1.11 -20.67 1.37
CA ILE A 25 0.30 -21.09 1.46
C ILE A 25 1.01 -20.87 0.12
N GLY A 26 0.39 -21.29 -0.99
CA GLY A 26 0.93 -21.10 -2.33
C GLY A 26 1.18 -19.65 -2.70
N VAL A 27 0.19 -18.78 -2.50
CA VAL A 27 0.28 -17.33 -2.74
C VAL A 27 1.39 -16.71 -1.90
N GLY A 28 1.43 -17.01 -0.61
CA GLY A 28 2.45 -16.49 0.30
C GLY A 28 3.85 -16.99 -0.06
N ALA A 29 4.01 -18.30 -0.31
CA ALA A 29 5.29 -18.89 -0.67
C ALA A 29 5.84 -18.32 -1.98
N VAL A 30 5.00 -18.16 -3.01
CA VAL A 30 5.38 -17.55 -4.29
C VAL A 30 5.79 -16.10 -4.10
N SER A 31 5.02 -15.32 -3.33
CA SER A 31 5.35 -13.93 -3.03
C SER A 31 6.71 -13.81 -2.34
N VAL A 32 6.92 -14.57 -1.28
CA VAL A 32 8.18 -14.61 -0.53
C VAL A 32 9.34 -15.07 -1.41
N ALA A 33 9.15 -16.11 -2.24
CA ALA A 33 10.19 -16.60 -3.14
C ALA A 33 10.63 -15.55 -4.17
N ILE A 34 9.68 -14.81 -4.75
CA ILE A 34 9.97 -13.72 -5.69
C ILE A 34 10.75 -12.61 -4.97
N ILE A 35 10.32 -12.22 -3.78
CA ILE A 35 10.95 -11.15 -3.00
C ILE A 35 12.38 -11.54 -2.57
N LEU A 36 12.58 -12.78 -2.13
CA LEU A 36 13.90 -13.26 -1.68
C LEU A 36 14.89 -13.44 -2.83
N ARG A 37 14.43 -13.87 -4.01
CA ARG A 37 15.29 -14.04 -5.20
C ARG A 37 15.50 -12.75 -5.95
N GLY A 38 14.50 -11.86 -5.92
CA GLY A 38 14.50 -10.58 -6.61
C GLY A 38 15.23 -9.51 -5.82
N ASN A 39 15.80 -8.55 -6.55
CA ASN A 39 16.08 -7.24 -6.01
C ASN A 39 14.80 -6.39 -6.08
N TYR A 40 14.84 -5.16 -5.57
CA TYR A 40 13.72 -4.22 -5.64
C TYR A 40 13.15 -4.06 -7.07
N GLN A 41 13.96 -4.21 -8.11
CA GLN A 41 13.53 -4.09 -9.51
C GLN A 41 12.53 -5.18 -9.89
N ALA A 42 12.72 -6.43 -9.42
CA ALA A 42 11.77 -7.52 -9.68
C ALA A 42 10.42 -7.23 -9.01
N VAL A 43 10.43 -6.72 -7.78
CA VAL A 43 9.22 -6.30 -7.06
C VAL A 43 8.49 -5.21 -7.86
N GLU A 44 9.21 -4.20 -8.33
CA GLU A 44 8.65 -3.08 -9.11
C GLU A 44 8.02 -3.56 -10.42
N VAL A 45 8.67 -4.47 -11.15
CA VAL A 45 8.16 -5.01 -12.43
C VAL A 45 6.89 -5.82 -12.21
N VAL A 46 6.89 -6.73 -11.22
CA VAL A 46 5.72 -7.56 -10.92
C VAL A 46 4.54 -6.69 -10.49
N ALA A 47 4.76 -5.72 -9.60
CA ALA A 47 3.71 -4.81 -9.16
C ALA A 47 3.10 -4.00 -10.32
N LYS A 48 3.92 -3.48 -11.23
CA LYS A 48 3.45 -2.75 -12.42
C LYS A 48 2.64 -3.63 -13.38
N LEU A 49 3.08 -4.88 -13.60
CA LEU A 49 2.36 -5.83 -14.44
C LEU A 49 0.97 -6.12 -13.85
N LEU A 50 0.90 -6.42 -12.55
CA LEU A 50 -0.35 -6.71 -11.87
C LEU A 50 -1.29 -5.49 -11.86
N ALA A 51 -0.77 -4.29 -11.63
CA ALA A 51 -1.55 -3.06 -11.71
C ALA A 51 -2.11 -2.83 -13.13
N GLY A 52 -1.29 -3.08 -14.16
CA GLY A 52 -1.75 -3.02 -15.55
C GLY A 52 -2.87 -4.00 -15.86
N ILE A 53 -2.75 -5.25 -15.44
CA ILE A 53 -3.78 -6.28 -15.59
C ILE A 53 -5.07 -5.84 -14.88
N LEU A 54 -4.99 -5.34 -13.66
CA LEU A 54 -6.14 -4.85 -12.91
C LEU A 54 -6.86 -3.72 -13.65
N VAL A 55 -6.13 -2.68 -14.05
CA VAL A 55 -6.72 -1.52 -14.75
C VAL A 55 -7.40 -1.95 -16.04
N LEU A 56 -6.71 -2.75 -16.85
CA LEU A 56 -7.26 -3.22 -18.14
C LEU A 56 -8.48 -4.11 -17.93
N SER A 57 -8.48 -5.01 -16.96
CA SER A 57 -9.62 -5.88 -16.69
C SER A 57 -10.86 -5.11 -16.21
N VAL A 58 -10.68 -4.11 -15.33
CA VAL A 58 -11.79 -3.26 -14.85
C VAL A 58 -12.36 -2.42 -16.00
N LEU A 59 -11.51 -1.82 -16.81
CA LEU A 59 -11.96 -1.05 -17.99
C LEU A 59 -12.68 -1.94 -18.98
N ALA A 60 -12.18 -3.15 -19.26
CA ALA A 60 -12.85 -4.10 -20.15
C ALA A 60 -14.24 -4.47 -19.65
N VAL A 61 -14.39 -4.75 -18.35
CA VAL A 61 -15.70 -5.02 -17.74
C VAL A 61 -16.63 -3.82 -17.90
N TYR A 62 -16.16 -2.62 -17.58
CA TYR A 62 -16.99 -1.41 -17.68
C TYR A 62 -17.41 -1.08 -19.13
N VAL A 63 -16.54 -1.30 -20.12
CA VAL A 63 -16.86 -1.07 -21.53
C VAL A 63 -17.92 -2.04 -22.03
N VAL A 64 -17.87 -3.29 -21.59
CA VAL A 64 -18.83 -4.34 -22.03
C VAL A 64 -20.17 -4.24 -21.31
N ALA A 65 -20.15 -3.84 -20.02
CA ALA A 65 -21.35 -3.67 -19.21
C ALA A 65 -21.33 -2.31 -18.50
N PRO A 66 -21.52 -1.21 -19.24
CA PRO A 66 -21.48 0.13 -18.63
C PRO A 66 -22.63 0.31 -17.65
N ALA A 67 -22.30 0.79 -16.45
CA ALA A 67 -23.33 1.24 -15.52
C ALA A 67 -23.96 2.55 -16.03
N PRO A 68 -25.28 2.70 -15.96
CA PRO A 68 -25.95 3.93 -16.37
C PRO A 68 -25.44 5.12 -15.58
N ILE A 69 -25.09 6.22 -16.27
CA ILE A 69 -24.62 7.45 -15.59
C ILE A 69 -25.68 8.02 -14.63
N SER A 70 -26.96 7.74 -14.87
CA SER A 70 -28.05 8.11 -13.97
C SER A 70 -27.87 7.60 -12.54
N GLU A 71 -27.25 6.43 -12.37
CA GLU A 71 -26.98 5.83 -11.04
C GLU A 71 -25.92 6.63 -10.25
N MET A 72 -25.10 7.45 -10.92
CA MET A 72 -24.16 8.33 -10.21
C MET A 72 -24.87 9.37 -9.33
N GLY A 73 -26.14 9.69 -9.59
CA GLY A 73 -26.93 10.57 -8.74
C GLY A 73 -27.05 10.05 -7.30
N HIS A 74 -27.10 8.75 -7.12
CA HIS A 74 -27.17 8.11 -5.80
C HIS A 74 -25.90 8.31 -4.95
N PHE A 75 -24.73 8.59 -5.54
CA PHE A 75 -23.50 8.90 -4.79
C PHE A 75 -23.58 10.19 -3.95
N PHE A 76 -24.52 11.06 -4.28
CA PHE A 76 -24.76 12.30 -3.54
C PHE A 76 -25.87 12.19 -2.48
N MET A 77 -26.53 11.03 -2.41
CA MET A 77 -27.52 10.74 -1.38
C MET A 77 -26.78 10.11 -0.18
N VAL A 78 -26.71 10.86 0.92
CA VAL A 78 -26.06 10.37 2.15
C VAL A 78 -27.11 9.62 2.97
N GLU A 79 -27.32 8.37 2.64
CA GLU A 79 -28.09 7.44 3.47
C GLU A 79 -27.12 6.44 4.11
N ILE A 80 -27.19 6.31 5.43
CA ILE A 80 -26.39 5.35 6.19
C ILE A 80 -27.30 4.20 6.61
N PRO A 81 -27.23 3.04 5.93
CA PRO A 81 -28.03 1.89 6.32
C PRO A 81 -27.67 1.38 7.71
N ASP A 82 -28.63 0.89 8.47
CA ASP A 82 -28.39 0.31 9.78
C ASP A 82 -27.38 -0.84 9.70
N GLY A 83 -26.41 -0.84 10.61
CA GLY A 83 -25.37 -1.86 10.66
C GLY A 83 -24.21 -1.68 9.66
N SER A 84 -24.20 -0.62 8.82
CA SER A 84 -23.17 -0.41 7.80
C SER A 84 -21.86 0.22 8.31
N TRP A 85 -21.76 0.59 9.57
CA TRP A 85 -20.60 1.30 10.14
C TRP A 85 -19.28 0.58 9.93
N LEU A 86 -19.23 -0.73 10.08
CA LEU A 86 -18.01 -1.51 9.85
C LEU A 86 -17.55 -1.40 8.38
N VAL A 87 -18.51 -1.43 7.45
CA VAL A 87 -18.22 -1.32 6.01
C VAL A 87 -17.74 0.09 5.67
N ILE A 88 -18.39 1.12 6.23
CA ILE A 88 -17.99 2.53 6.05
C ILE A 88 -16.59 2.77 6.62
N ALA A 89 -16.32 2.32 7.84
CA ALA A 89 -15.01 2.44 8.46
C ALA A 89 -13.93 1.71 7.67
N ALA A 90 -14.23 0.50 7.17
CA ALA A 90 -13.32 -0.27 6.32
C ALA A 90 -13.05 0.45 4.98
N PHE A 91 -14.08 1.03 4.38
CA PHE A 91 -13.96 1.78 3.13
C PHE A 91 -13.07 3.01 3.31
N LEU A 92 -13.31 3.80 4.35
CA LEU A 92 -12.51 4.98 4.69
C LEU A 92 -11.07 4.65 5.09
N GLY A 93 -10.83 3.48 5.66
CA GLY A 93 -9.50 3.02 6.07
C GLY A 93 -8.59 2.60 4.94
N LEU A 94 -9.18 2.13 3.83
CA LEU A 94 -8.41 1.60 2.69
C LEU A 94 -8.49 2.44 1.41
N LEU A 95 -9.45 3.36 1.28
CA LEU A 95 -9.59 4.12 0.04
C LEU A 95 -9.03 5.55 0.16
N PRO A 96 -8.25 5.97 -0.81
CA PRO A 96 -7.73 5.21 -1.97
C PRO A 96 -6.62 4.23 -1.62
N THR A 97 -6.04 4.33 -0.41
CA THR A 97 -5.04 3.42 0.17
C THR A 97 -4.90 3.69 1.67
N GLY A 98 -4.52 2.68 2.45
CA GLY A 98 -4.25 2.86 3.88
C GLY A 98 -3.12 3.87 4.15
N MET A 99 -3.24 4.64 5.22
CA MET A 99 -2.21 5.65 5.61
C MET A 99 -0.86 5.01 5.92
N ASP A 100 -0.82 3.76 6.34
CA ASP A 100 0.39 2.96 6.58
C ASP A 100 1.23 2.79 5.30
N VAL A 101 0.59 2.77 4.11
CA VAL A 101 1.28 2.71 2.82
C VAL A 101 2.17 3.93 2.59
N SER A 102 1.90 5.07 3.20
CA SER A 102 2.78 6.25 3.14
C SER A 102 4.17 5.95 3.71
N LEU A 103 4.24 5.16 4.78
CA LEU A 103 5.50 4.71 5.39
C LEU A 103 6.21 3.70 4.47
N GLN A 104 5.46 2.76 3.90
CA GLN A 104 6.01 1.80 2.92
C GLN A 104 6.57 2.51 1.70
N ALA A 105 5.85 3.48 1.14
CA ALA A 105 6.29 4.26 0.00
C ALA A 105 7.62 5.00 0.26
N SER A 106 7.83 5.50 1.47
CA SER A 106 9.09 6.10 1.90
C SER A 106 10.24 5.11 1.85
N GLU A 107 10.08 3.90 2.38
CA GLU A 107 11.10 2.87 2.38
C GLU A 107 11.36 2.31 0.96
N TRP A 108 10.33 2.17 0.13
CA TRP A 108 10.49 1.82 -1.29
C TRP A 108 11.25 2.90 -2.07
N GLY A 109 11.00 4.18 -1.79
CA GLY A 109 11.75 5.29 -2.37
C GLY A 109 13.24 5.21 -2.07
N LYS A 110 13.60 4.83 -0.84
CA LYS A 110 15.01 4.59 -0.45
C LYS A 110 15.59 3.36 -1.14
N ALA A 111 14.84 2.25 -1.19
CA ALA A 111 15.28 1.00 -1.82
C ALA A 111 15.51 1.14 -3.34
N LYS A 112 14.77 2.03 -3.99
CA LYS A 112 14.91 2.31 -5.43
C LYS A 112 16.26 2.91 -5.81
N LYS A 113 17.00 3.49 -4.85
CA LYS A 113 18.30 4.17 -5.05
C LYS A 113 18.28 5.17 -6.23
N LYS A 114 17.12 5.81 -6.46
CA LYS A 114 16.91 6.83 -7.49
C LYS A 114 16.31 8.08 -6.84
N GLY A 115 16.35 9.19 -7.57
CA GLY A 115 15.81 10.43 -7.06
C GLY A 115 16.63 11.02 -5.94
N MET A 116 16.00 11.58 -4.94
CA MET A 116 16.68 12.29 -3.84
C MET A 116 17.58 11.34 -3.01
N SER A 117 17.25 10.06 -2.92
CA SER A 117 18.07 9.10 -2.20
C SER A 117 19.45 8.87 -2.84
N LYS A 118 19.60 9.11 -4.16
CA LYS A 118 20.89 9.01 -4.86
C LYS A 118 21.87 10.11 -4.45
N ILE A 119 21.36 11.28 -4.04
CA ILE A 119 22.19 12.41 -3.64
C ILE A 119 22.60 12.34 -2.17
N ARG A 120 21.94 11.52 -1.38
CA ARG A 120 22.15 11.46 0.07
C ARG A 120 23.61 11.21 0.44
N GLU A 121 24.26 10.21 -0.15
CA GLU A 121 25.66 9.91 0.09
C GLU A 121 26.54 11.13 -0.22
N ARG A 122 26.30 11.78 -1.35
CA ARG A 122 27.04 12.99 -1.74
C ARG A 122 26.79 14.17 -0.80
N MET A 123 25.59 14.27 -0.22
CA MET A 123 25.27 15.29 0.78
C MET A 123 25.96 15.00 2.11
N GLU A 124 26.06 13.75 2.49
CA GLU A 124 26.79 13.29 3.69
C GLU A 124 28.28 13.60 3.54
N ASP A 125 28.87 13.30 2.39
CA ASP A 125 30.28 13.60 2.07
C ASP A 125 30.60 15.09 2.09
N MET A 126 29.65 15.94 1.70
CA MET A 126 29.78 17.39 1.74
C MET A 126 29.44 18.01 3.11
N GLY A 127 29.06 17.20 4.11
CA GLY A 127 28.63 17.68 5.42
C GLY A 127 27.30 18.43 5.44
N LEU A 128 26.51 18.35 4.36
CA LEU A 128 25.24 19.04 4.20
C LEU A 128 24.04 18.24 4.72
N ALA A 129 24.20 16.92 4.81
CA ALA A 129 23.27 16.03 5.48
C ALA A 129 24.08 15.16 6.45
N PRO A 130 24.17 15.54 7.72
CA PRO A 130 24.84 14.72 8.71
C PRO A 130 24.14 13.35 8.78
N ARG A 131 24.93 12.31 9.05
CA ARG A 131 24.39 10.97 9.26
C ARG A 131 23.25 11.04 10.25
N PHE A 132 22.09 10.53 9.85
CA PHE A 132 20.94 10.49 10.73
C PHE A 132 21.27 9.62 11.94
N ASP A 133 21.34 10.25 13.11
CA ASP A 133 21.46 9.56 14.40
C ASP A 133 20.17 9.78 15.20
N PRO A 134 19.29 8.76 15.28
CA PRO A 134 18.05 8.87 16.02
C PRO A 134 18.25 9.07 17.53
N PHE A 135 19.47 8.81 18.04
CA PHE A 135 19.81 8.91 19.48
C PHE A 135 20.59 10.19 19.79
N ALA A 136 20.85 11.04 18.80
CA ALA A 136 21.51 12.31 19.06
C ALA A 136 20.66 13.21 19.96
N PRO A 137 21.27 13.84 20.98
CA PRO A 137 20.53 14.67 21.93
C PRO A 137 19.96 15.95 21.29
N ASN A 138 20.51 16.36 20.15
CA ASN A 138 20.10 17.55 19.42
C ASN A 138 19.37 17.18 18.13
N ARG A 139 18.18 17.74 17.91
CA ARG A 139 17.34 17.49 16.72
C ARG A 139 17.67 18.37 15.53
N SER A 140 18.66 19.26 15.60
CA SER A 140 19.04 20.16 14.51
C SER A 140 19.49 19.43 13.24
N HIS A 141 19.98 18.20 13.38
CA HIS A 141 20.39 17.33 12.26
C HIS A 141 19.21 16.72 11.48
N LEU A 142 17.98 16.83 11.98
CA LEU A 142 16.79 16.37 11.25
C LEU A 142 16.35 17.36 10.18
N THR A 143 16.79 18.60 10.26
CA THR A 143 16.45 19.63 9.28
C THR A 143 17.40 19.56 8.09
N VAL A 144 16.89 19.30 6.90
CA VAL A 144 17.67 19.34 5.66
C VAL A 144 17.56 20.74 5.06
N ASP A 145 18.64 21.51 5.14
CA ASP A 145 18.71 22.84 4.51
C ASP A 145 19.16 22.71 3.05
N THR A 146 18.19 22.58 2.16
CA THR A 146 18.43 22.46 0.72
C THR A 146 19.00 23.73 0.08
N SER A 147 18.98 24.88 0.78
CA SER A 147 19.57 26.13 0.28
C SER A 147 21.10 26.08 0.20
N LYS A 148 21.72 25.23 1.00
CA LYS A 148 23.17 25.00 1.03
C LYS A 148 23.68 24.01 -0.02
N LEU A 149 22.75 23.34 -0.74
CA LEU A 149 23.13 22.43 -1.80
C LEU A 149 23.73 23.19 -2.99
N PRO A 150 24.74 22.62 -3.67
CA PRO A 150 25.17 23.11 -4.97
C PRO A 150 23.98 23.18 -5.94
N GLU A 151 23.96 24.21 -6.80
CA GLU A 151 22.82 24.50 -7.67
C GLU A 151 22.33 23.29 -8.48
N GLY A 152 23.25 22.55 -9.11
CA GLY A 152 22.89 21.34 -9.85
C GLY A 152 22.28 20.21 -8.99
N ALA A 153 22.70 20.05 -7.74
CA ALA A 153 22.13 19.10 -6.80
C ALA A 153 20.74 19.54 -6.35
N ARG A 154 20.55 20.83 -6.12
CA ARG A 154 19.26 21.43 -5.75
C ARG A 154 18.24 21.28 -6.88
N GLU A 155 18.63 21.61 -8.13
CA GLU A 155 17.76 21.41 -9.29
C GLU A 155 17.38 19.95 -9.47
N TYR A 156 18.32 19.03 -9.31
CA TYR A 156 18.04 17.60 -9.37
C TYR A 156 17.00 17.19 -8.32
N CYS A 157 17.14 17.60 -7.05
CA CYS A 157 16.16 17.33 -6.01
C CYS A 157 14.79 17.92 -6.35
N GLN A 158 14.75 19.15 -6.84
CA GLN A 158 13.50 19.81 -7.22
C GLN A 158 12.78 19.10 -8.37
N ARG A 159 13.52 18.64 -9.38
CA ARG A 159 12.94 17.87 -10.50
C ARG A 159 12.35 16.55 -10.01
N TRP A 160 13.08 15.82 -9.19
CA TRP A 160 12.59 14.56 -8.66
C TRP A 160 11.41 14.73 -7.70
N PHE A 161 11.39 15.77 -6.91
CA PHE A 161 10.24 16.09 -6.07
C PHE A 161 8.99 16.38 -6.90
N LYS A 162 9.11 17.16 -7.97
CA LYS A 162 8.00 17.41 -8.90
C LYS A 162 7.52 16.12 -9.56
N ILE A 163 8.44 15.26 -10.02
CA ILE A 163 8.09 13.95 -10.59
C ILE A 163 7.33 13.11 -9.55
N GLY A 164 7.81 13.04 -8.31
CA GLY A 164 7.14 12.30 -7.24
C GLY A 164 5.74 12.84 -6.94
N ILE A 165 5.54 14.15 -6.92
CA ILE A 165 4.22 14.77 -6.73
C ILE A 165 3.28 14.43 -7.91
N TRP A 166 3.77 14.46 -9.14
CA TRP A 166 2.97 14.10 -10.31
C TRP A 166 2.60 12.63 -10.32
N ASP A 167 3.55 11.75 -10.02
CA ASP A 167 3.32 10.30 -9.91
C ASP A 167 2.25 9.99 -8.85
N PHE A 168 2.39 10.61 -7.67
CA PHE A 168 1.41 10.49 -6.60
C PHE A 168 0.01 10.98 -7.01
N ARG A 169 -0.09 12.16 -7.64
CA ARG A 169 -1.36 12.70 -8.10
C ARG A 169 -2.01 11.83 -9.18
N ALA A 170 -1.24 11.40 -10.16
CA ALA A 170 -1.72 10.50 -11.22
C ALA A 170 -2.25 9.19 -10.64
N GLY A 171 -1.50 8.57 -9.72
CA GLY A 171 -1.93 7.36 -9.03
C GLY A 171 -3.25 7.53 -8.28
N HIS A 172 -3.43 8.65 -7.55
CA HIS A 172 -4.66 8.92 -6.81
C HIS A 172 -5.86 9.21 -7.73
N VAL A 173 -5.66 9.94 -8.81
CA VAL A 173 -6.71 10.19 -9.81
C VAL A 173 -7.17 8.89 -10.44
N VAL A 174 -6.22 8.04 -10.89
CA VAL A 174 -6.56 6.71 -11.45
C VAL A 174 -7.30 5.86 -10.43
N SER A 175 -6.80 5.79 -9.19
CA SER A 175 -7.44 5.02 -8.11
C SER A 175 -8.85 5.51 -7.81
N PHE A 176 -9.08 6.83 -7.81
CA PHE A 176 -10.39 7.42 -7.60
C PHE A 176 -11.39 6.98 -8.70
N PHE A 177 -11.00 7.09 -9.97
CA PHE A 177 -11.87 6.66 -11.08
C PHE A 177 -12.14 5.16 -11.05
N LEU A 178 -11.13 4.33 -10.75
CA LEU A 178 -11.33 2.89 -10.59
C LEU A 178 -12.28 2.57 -9.43
N ALA A 179 -12.15 3.25 -8.29
CA ALA A 179 -13.06 3.09 -7.17
C ALA A 179 -14.51 3.46 -7.55
N CYS A 180 -14.72 4.58 -8.26
CA CYS A 180 -16.03 4.97 -8.77
C CYS A 180 -16.61 3.90 -9.72
N ILE A 181 -15.81 3.36 -10.63
CA ILE A 181 -16.25 2.29 -11.54
C ILE A 181 -16.66 1.04 -10.75
N PHE A 182 -15.84 0.60 -9.78
CA PHE A 182 -16.19 -0.54 -8.93
C PHE A 182 -17.48 -0.31 -8.13
N MET A 183 -17.67 0.88 -7.57
CA MET A 183 -18.89 1.22 -6.83
C MET A 183 -20.11 1.21 -7.73
N LEU A 184 -20.03 1.77 -8.94
CA LEU A 184 -21.11 1.74 -9.93
C LEU A 184 -21.47 0.32 -10.35
N LEU A 185 -20.46 -0.50 -10.66
CA LEU A 185 -20.68 -1.91 -11.02
C LEU A 185 -21.33 -2.68 -9.85
N ALA A 186 -20.89 -2.44 -8.62
CA ALA A 186 -21.50 -3.06 -7.44
C ALA A 186 -22.95 -2.61 -7.21
N ALA A 187 -23.23 -1.31 -7.35
CA ALA A 187 -24.57 -0.76 -7.19
C ALA A 187 -25.57 -1.33 -8.21
N VAL A 188 -25.14 -1.47 -9.47
CA VAL A 188 -26.05 -1.96 -10.54
C VAL A 188 -26.21 -3.48 -10.50
N TRP A 189 -25.14 -4.21 -10.22
CA TRP A 189 -25.14 -5.67 -10.40
C TRP A 189 -25.25 -6.48 -9.11
N MET A 190 -24.94 -5.88 -7.95
CA MET A 190 -24.96 -6.58 -6.66
C MET A 190 -26.10 -6.14 -5.75
N TYR A 191 -26.59 -4.91 -5.87
CA TYR A 191 -27.69 -4.44 -5.03
C TYR A 191 -29.03 -5.13 -5.43
N PRO A 192 -29.87 -5.59 -4.48
CA PRO A 192 -29.76 -5.49 -3.03
C PRO A 192 -29.12 -6.72 -2.35
N SER A 193 -28.41 -7.58 -3.07
CA SER A 193 -27.86 -8.83 -2.51
C SER A 193 -26.72 -8.52 -1.53
N ALA A 194 -26.91 -8.86 -0.26
CA ALA A 194 -25.84 -8.92 0.71
C ALA A 194 -25.06 -10.22 0.49
N VAL A 195 -23.90 -10.11 -0.18
CA VAL A 195 -23.05 -11.28 -0.48
C VAL A 195 -22.06 -11.48 0.64
N GLU A 196 -22.20 -12.55 1.40
CA GLU A 196 -21.33 -12.88 2.54
C GLU A 196 -20.70 -14.28 2.40
N GLY A 197 -19.54 -14.47 3.01
CA GLY A 197 -18.93 -15.78 3.20
C GLY A 197 -18.04 -16.27 2.05
N ARG A 198 -17.95 -17.61 1.90
CA ARG A 198 -17.03 -18.25 0.92
C ARG A 198 -17.50 -18.09 -0.52
N GLY A 199 -18.81 -17.98 -0.75
CA GLY A 199 -19.44 -17.86 -2.07
C GLY A 199 -19.29 -16.51 -2.77
N VAL A 200 -18.74 -15.48 -2.07
CA VAL A 200 -18.63 -14.11 -2.59
C VAL A 200 -17.99 -14.05 -3.98
N MET A 201 -16.90 -14.79 -4.21
CA MET A 201 -16.22 -14.78 -5.50
C MET A 201 -17.08 -15.39 -6.61
N GLY A 202 -17.82 -16.47 -6.30
CA GLY A 202 -18.74 -17.12 -7.25
C GLY A 202 -19.91 -16.23 -7.60
N GLU A 203 -20.50 -15.55 -6.63
CA GLU A 203 -21.63 -14.64 -6.86
C GLU A 203 -21.23 -13.44 -7.68
N ILE A 204 -20.11 -12.78 -7.34
CA ILE A 204 -19.58 -11.66 -8.14
C ILE A 204 -19.24 -12.12 -9.56
N ALA A 205 -18.54 -13.25 -9.71
CA ALA A 205 -18.25 -13.82 -11.02
C ALA A 205 -19.53 -14.18 -11.78
N GLY A 206 -20.54 -14.75 -11.09
CA GLY A 206 -21.83 -15.08 -11.65
C GLY A 206 -22.60 -13.88 -12.22
N ILE A 207 -22.49 -12.72 -11.55
CA ILE A 207 -23.08 -11.48 -12.03
C ILE A 207 -22.47 -11.09 -13.38
N PHE A 208 -21.15 -11.06 -13.49
CA PHE A 208 -20.47 -10.69 -14.74
C PHE A 208 -20.69 -11.71 -15.86
N THR A 209 -20.72 -13.02 -15.53
CA THR A 209 -20.95 -14.05 -16.55
C THR A 209 -22.37 -14.09 -17.05
N ARG A 210 -23.36 -13.85 -16.20
CA ARG A 210 -24.79 -13.78 -16.60
C ARG A 210 -25.10 -12.55 -17.44
N SER A 211 -24.46 -11.43 -17.12
CA SER A 211 -24.76 -10.14 -17.77
C SER A 211 -24.02 -9.94 -19.08
N ILE A 212 -22.82 -10.51 -19.23
CA ILE A 212 -21.90 -10.20 -20.32
C ILE A 212 -21.52 -11.44 -21.14
N GLY A 213 -21.46 -12.59 -20.50
CA GLY A 213 -21.10 -13.87 -21.12
C GLY A 213 -19.95 -14.60 -20.42
N PRO A 214 -19.81 -15.92 -20.70
CA PRO A 214 -18.87 -16.79 -19.98
C PRO A 214 -17.40 -16.36 -20.06
N GLN A 215 -16.97 -15.70 -21.14
CA GLN A 215 -15.59 -15.23 -21.33
C GLN A 215 -15.18 -14.17 -20.30
N MET A 216 -16.15 -13.42 -19.75
CA MET A 216 -15.87 -12.38 -18.77
C MET A 216 -15.44 -12.93 -17.40
N MET A 217 -15.74 -14.17 -17.13
CA MET A 217 -15.26 -14.85 -15.94
C MET A 217 -13.74 -14.85 -15.87
N VAL A 218 -13.06 -15.15 -16.99
CA VAL A 218 -11.59 -15.18 -17.05
C VAL A 218 -11.01 -13.77 -16.80
N VAL A 219 -11.59 -12.76 -17.47
CA VAL A 219 -11.15 -11.37 -17.32
C VAL A 219 -11.33 -10.90 -15.89
N PHE A 220 -12.49 -11.16 -15.29
CA PHE A 220 -12.78 -10.80 -13.90
C PHE A 220 -11.83 -11.52 -12.93
N MET A 221 -11.63 -12.84 -13.08
CA MET A 221 -10.75 -13.62 -12.21
C MET A 221 -9.30 -13.17 -12.30
N LEU A 222 -8.80 -12.86 -13.49
CA LEU A 222 -7.47 -12.29 -13.67
C LEU A 222 -7.32 -10.94 -12.97
N GLY A 223 -8.31 -10.05 -13.12
CA GLY A 223 -8.31 -8.76 -12.43
C GLY A 223 -8.39 -8.89 -10.92
N ALA A 224 -9.29 -9.72 -10.41
CA ALA A 224 -9.46 -9.99 -8.99
C ALA A 224 -8.19 -10.63 -8.38
N PHE A 225 -7.58 -11.58 -9.08
CA PHE A 225 -6.31 -12.17 -8.67
C PHE A 225 -5.18 -11.14 -8.68
N ALA A 226 -5.05 -10.35 -9.76
CA ALA A 226 -4.02 -9.33 -9.87
C ALA A 226 -4.12 -8.29 -8.74
N ALA A 227 -5.33 -7.81 -8.43
CA ALA A 227 -5.58 -6.87 -7.34
C ALA A 227 -5.17 -7.44 -5.98
N THR A 228 -5.66 -8.63 -5.67
CA THR A 228 -5.47 -9.25 -4.36
C THR A 228 -4.06 -9.80 -4.15
N PHE A 229 -3.46 -10.36 -5.21
CA PHE A 229 -2.07 -10.82 -5.17
C PHE A 229 -1.08 -9.65 -5.08
N SER A 230 -1.30 -8.58 -5.86
CA SER A 230 -0.48 -7.37 -5.79
C SER A 230 -0.47 -6.77 -4.39
N THR A 231 -1.62 -6.70 -3.74
CA THR A 231 -1.74 -6.21 -2.36
C THR A 231 -0.92 -7.09 -1.40
N ALA A 232 -1.14 -8.41 -1.43
CA ALA A 232 -0.39 -9.34 -0.58
C ALA A 232 1.12 -9.26 -0.83
N PHE A 233 1.53 -9.24 -2.09
CA PHE A 233 2.92 -9.14 -2.50
C PHE A 233 3.60 -7.85 -1.99
N ASN A 234 2.90 -6.72 -2.13
CA ASN A 234 3.41 -5.44 -1.64
C ASN A 234 3.53 -5.40 -0.10
N TYR A 235 2.59 -6.00 0.63
CA TYR A 235 2.68 -6.09 2.08
C TYR A 235 3.80 -7.01 2.56
N PHE A 236 4.09 -8.12 1.86
CA PHE A 236 5.22 -9.01 2.18
C PHE A 236 6.59 -8.34 1.97
N ASP A 237 6.69 -7.33 1.11
CA ASP A 237 7.92 -6.53 0.96
C ASP A 237 7.90 -5.26 1.84
N GLY A 238 6.80 -4.52 1.85
CA GLY A 238 6.69 -3.20 2.48
C GLY A 238 6.69 -3.24 4.00
N TRP A 239 5.92 -4.15 4.59
CA TRP A 239 5.83 -4.26 6.04
C TRP A 239 7.15 -4.64 6.73
N PRO A 240 7.91 -5.64 6.26
CA PRO A 240 9.24 -5.92 6.78
C PRO A 240 10.21 -4.73 6.69
N ARG A 241 10.10 -3.89 5.66
CA ARG A 241 10.90 -2.67 5.54
C ARG A 241 10.56 -1.65 6.62
N ILE A 242 9.26 -1.46 6.92
CA ILE A 242 8.82 -0.57 8.01
C ILE A 242 9.37 -1.07 9.34
N VAL A 243 9.24 -2.36 9.64
CA VAL A 243 9.74 -2.95 10.89
C VAL A 243 11.25 -2.79 10.99
N GLY A 244 12.00 -3.03 9.89
CA GLY A 244 13.43 -2.77 9.82
C GLY A 244 13.77 -1.30 10.10
N ALA A 245 13.02 -0.36 9.51
CA ALA A 245 13.20 1.06 9.74
C ALA A 245 12.88 1.45 11.20
N CYS A 246 11.84 0.88 11.80
CA CYS A 246 11.51 1.09 13.22
C CYS A 246 12.63 0.58 14.12
N CYS A 247 13.12 -0.63 13.89
CA CYS A 247 14.24 -1.19 14.68
C CYS A 247 15.51 -0.35 14.54
N ARG A 248 15.83 0.11 13.32
CA ARG A 248 16.95 1.02 13.07
C ARG A 248 16.83 2.31 13.88
N ASN A 249 15.62 2.83 14.05
CA ASN A 249 15.38 4.08 14.77
C ASN A 249 15.23 3.90 16.29
N LEU A 250 14.95 2.69 16.76
CA LEU A 250 14.73 2.40 18.18
C LEU A 250 15.94 1.77 18.86
N PHE A 251 16.77 1.06 18.10
CA PHE A 251 17.90 0.29 18.66
C PHE A 251 19.24 0.77 18.10
N PRO A 252 20.18 1.23 18.98
CA PRO A 252 21.50 1.72 18.56
C PRO A 252 22.32 0.69 17.79
N GLU A 253 22.21 -0.57 18.15
CA GLU A 253 22.93 -1.68 17.52
C GLU A 253 22.48 -1.84 16.05
N THR A 254 21.18 -1.79 15.78
CA THR A 254 20.65 -1.84 14.42
C THR A 254 21.01 -0.58 13.63
N ALA A 255 21.02 0.60 14.29
CA ALA A 255 21.38 1.86 13.67
C ALA A 255 22.84 1.89 13.19
N ARG A 256 23.76 1.25 13.91
CA ARG A 256 25.19 1.12 13.53
C ARG A 256 25.39 0.32 12.24
N LEU A 257 24.47 -0.59 11.92
CA LEU A 257 24.49 -1.40 10.70
C LEU A 257 23.68 -0.76 9.55
N GLN A 258 23.26 0.48 9.74
CA GLN A 258 22.51 1.23 8.73
C GLN A 258 23.38 1.55 7.52
N GLY A 259 22.76 1.49 6.35
CA GLY A 259 23.39 1.89 5.08
C GLY A 259 24.32 0.84 4.46
N ILE A 260 24.48 -0.31 5.10
CA ILE A 260 25.19 -1.43 4.49
C ILE A 260 24.26 -2.08 3.48
N ALA A 261 24.59 -1.95 2.20
CA ALA A 261 23.83 -2.58 1.13
C ALA A 261 23.86 -4.10 1.28
N ARG A 262 22.80 -4.77 0.80
CA ARG A 262 22.70 -6.24 0.85
C ARG A 262 23.92 -6.94 0.25
N ASP A 263 24.47 -6.37 -0.81
CA ASP A 263 25.60 -6.94 -1.55
C ASP A 263 26.95 -6.64 -0.87
N ASP A 264 27.00 -5.62 0.00
CA ASP A 264 28.19 -5.20 0.74
C ASP A 264 28.26 -5.81 2.15
N LEU A 265 27.26 -6.63 2.54
CA LEU A 265 27.22 -7.28 3.84
C LEU A 265 28.37 -8.28 3.97
N THR A 266 29.27 -8.04 4.92
CA THR A 266 30.24 -9.05 5.32
C THR A 266 29.56 -10.28 5.92
N PRO A 267 30.20 -11.45 5.91
CA PRO A 267 29.66 -12.66 6.55
C PRO A 267 29.26 -12.42 8.02
N GLU A 268 30.02 -11.60 8.73
CA GLU A 268 29.77 -11.23 10.12
C GLU A 268 28.45 -10.44 10.27
N HIS A 269 28.21 -9.43 9.41
CA HIS A 269 26.95 -8.68 9.42
C HIS A 269 25.74 -9.56 9.07
N ARG A 270 25.90 -10.53 8.18
CA ARG A 270 24.84 -11.48 7.83
C ARG A 270 24.48 -12.42 8.97
N SER A 271 25.44 -12.75 9.83
CA SER A 271 25.21 -13.61 10.98
C SER A 271 24.46 -12.91 12.14
N THR A 272 24.48 -11.58 12.18
CA THR A 272 23.88 -10.79 13.27
C THR A 272 22.38 -10.69 13.10
N TRP A 273 21.60 -11.30 14.00
CA TRP A 273 20.14 -11.39 13.93
C TRP A 273 19.45 -10.01 13.95
N TYR A 274 20.02 -9.01 14.61
CA TYR A 274 19.49 -7.65 14.69
C TYR A 274 19.92 -6.74 13.53
N SER A 275 20.59 -7.26 12.52
CA SER A 275 20.83 -6.52 11.28
C SER A 275 19.51 -6.23 10.56
N GLU A 276 19.40 -5.07 9.91
CA GLU A 276 18.20 -4.71 9.16
C GLU A 276 17.81 -5.78 8.13
N TYR A 277 18.82 -6.42 7.53
CA TYR A 277 18.64 -7.52 6.59
C TYR A 277 17.95 -8.75 7.23
N ASN A 278 18.39 -9.16 8.41
CA ASN A 278 17.82 -10.30 9.10
C ASN A 278 16.47 -9.98 9.73
N ILE A 279 16.28 -8.77 10.28
CA ILE A 279 14.97 -8.28 10.76
C ILE A 279 13.95 -8.31 9.61
N TYR A 280 14.34 -7.83 8.41
CA TYR A 280 13.48 -7.89 7.23
C TYR A 280 13.03 -9.32 6.92
N ARG A 281 13.96 -10.28 6.90
CA ARG A 281 13.64 -11.70 6.62
C ARG A 281 12.77 -12.31 7.71
N ILE A 282 13.12 -12.10 8.98
CA ILE A 282 12.36 -12.63 10.12
C ILE A 282 10.92 -12.09 10.07
N THR A 283 10.76 -10.81 9.86
CA THR A 283 9.43 -10.19 9.77
C THR A 283 8.64 -10.71 8.58
N MET A 284 9.27 -10.93 7.43
CA MET A 284 8.62 -11.48 6.24
C MET A 284 8.13 -12.91 6.48
N PHE A 285 8.95 -13.79 7.07
CA PHE A 285 8.54 -15.14 7.42
C PHE A 285 7.46 -15.15 8.51
N TYR A 286 7.61 -14.30 9.54
CA TYR A 286 6.56 -14.13 10.55
C TYR A 286 5.23 -13.74 9.90
N SER A 287 5.24 -12.77 8.98
CA SER A 287 4.03 -12.33 8.26
C SER A 287 3.42 -13.47 7.43
N LEU A 288 4.26 -14.30 6.79
CA LEU A 288 3.79 -15.46 6.06
C LEU A 288 3.08 -16.47 6.98
N PHE A 289 3.74 -16.88 8.05
CA PHE A 289 3.17 -17.86 8.99
C PHE A 289 1.93 -17.34 9.69
N ALA A 290 1.93 -16.07 10.14
CA ALA A 290 0.78 -15.44 10.76
C ALA A 290 -0.40 -15.36 9.79
N SER A 291 -0.17 -14.96 8.52
CA SER A 291 -1.22 -14.89 7.50
C SER A 291 -1.83 -16.25 7.20
N VAL A 292 -1.00 -17.30 7.10
CA VAL A 292 -1.47 -18.68 6.89
C VAL A 292 -2.30 -19.16 8.08
N ALA A 293 -1.83 -18.92 9.32
CA ALA A 293 -2.54 -19.31 10.53
C ALA A 293 -3.91 -18.60 10.64
N ILE A 294 -3.97 -17.30 10.33
CA ILE A 294 -5.21 -16.54 10.33
C ILE A 294 -6.19 -17.08 9.27
N VAL A 295 -5.72 -17.34 8.05
CA VAL A 295 -6.58 -17.87 6.98
C VAL A 295 -7.09 -19.27 7.32
N ALA A 296 -6.24 -20.11 7.92
CA ALA A 296 -6.63 -21.46 8.34
C ALA A 296 -7.65 -21.46 9.49
N GLY A 297 -7.54 -20.48 10.43
CA GLY A 297 -8.40 -20.43 11.61
C GLY A 297 -9.75 -19.77 11.40
N LEU A 298 -9.82 -18.72 10.57
CA LEU A 298 -11.02 -17.87 10.46
C LEU A 298 -11.86 -18.13 9.20
N GLU A 299 -11.28 -18.69 8.14
CA GLU A 299 -11.96 -19.08 6.88
C GLU A 299 -12.93 -18.02 6.27
N ARG A 300 -12.90 -16.76 6.77
CA ARG A 300 -13.78 -15.65 6.37
C ARG A 300 -12.96 -14.49 5.80
N PRO A 301 -12.43 -14.59 4.58
CA PRO A 301 -11.49 -13.63 4.03
C PRO A 301 -12.04 -12.21 3.90
N VAL A 302 -13.32 -12.05 3.59
CA VAL A 302 -13.96 -10.73 3.46
C VAL A 302 -14.07 -10.05 4.82
N PHE A 303 -14.53 -10.76 5.83
CA PHE A 303 -14.63 -10.23 7.20
C PHE A 303 -13.26 -9.80 7.74
N LEU A 304 -12.21 -10.60 7.48
CA LEU A 304 -10.84 -10.25 7.87
C LEU A 304 -10.37 -8.94 7.22
N VAL A 305 -10.68 -8.75 5.92
CA VAL A 305 -10.34 -7.50 5.22
C VAL A 305 -11.10 -6.32 5.82
N LEU A 306 -12.40 -6.47 6.10
CA LEU A 306 -13.21 -5.42 6.72
C LEU A 306 -12.67 -5.00 8.09
N VAL A 307 -12.34 -5.97 8.95
CA VAL A 307 -11.78 -5.69 10.28
C VAL A 307 -10.42 -5.02 10.19
N ALA A 308 -9.52 -5.55 9.36
CA ALA A 308 -8.18 -4.96 9.18
C ALA A 308 -8.28 -3.52 8.65
N SER A 309 -9.19 -3.28 7.72
CA SER A 309 -9.42 -1.95 7.13
C SER A 309 -10.02 -0.97 8.12
N ALA A 310 -10.97 -1.40 8.94
CA ALA A 310 -11.54 -0.59 10.01
C ALA A 310 -10.46 -0.24 11.06
N LEU A 311 -9.60 -1.19 11.45
CA LEU A 311 -8.47 -0.92 12.34
C LEU A 311 -7.49 0.10 11.73
N ALA A 312 -7.22 -0.01 10.42
CA ALA A 312 -6.39 0.97 9.71
C ALA A 312 -7.02 2.38 9.75
N PHE A 313 -8.35 2.49 9.68
CA PHE A 313 -9.07 3.75 9.79
C PHE A 313 -8.85 4.43 11.15
N PHE A 314 -8.91 3.69 12.25
CA PHE A 314 -8.67 4.25 13.59
C PHE A 314 -7.23 4.70 13.82
N VAL A 315 -6.26 4.05 13.18
CA VAL A 315 -4.83 4.42 13.30
C VAL A 315 -4.47 5.56 12.34
N ALA A 316 -5.21 5.73 11.25
CA ALA A 316 -4.92 6.69 10.20
C ALA A 316 -4.78 8.15 10.68
N PRO A 317 -5.63 8.70 11.58
CA PRO A 317 -5.46 10.06 12.09
C PRO A 317 -4.11 10.30 12.77
N VAL A 318 -3.61 9.30 13.52
CA VAL A 318 -2.32 9.41 14.20
C VAL A 318 -1.18 9.49 13.18
N ILE A 319 -1.18 8.60 12.19
CA ILE A 319 -0.15 8.58 11.14
C ILE A 319 -0.22 9.87 10.32
N PHE A 320 -1.44 10.30 9.95
CA PHE A 320 -1.65 11.55 9.23
C PHE A 320 -1.10 12.76 9.99
N PHE A 321 -1.46 12.89 11.28
CA PHE A 321 -1.00 13.98 12.13
C PHE A 321 0.53 13.99 12.22
N LEU A 322 1.16 12.85 12.49
CA LEU A 322 2.61 12.77 12.60
C LEU A 322 3.30 13.14 11.29
N ASN A 323 2.85 12.59 10.16
CA ASN A 323 3.41 12.91 8.85
C ASN A 323 3.27 14.41 8.54
N PHE A 324 2.09 14.97 8.80
CA PHE A 324 1.82 16.39 8.54
C PHE A 324 2.62 17.30 9.46
N TYR A 325 2.66 16.99 10.76
CA TYR A 325 3.44 17.75 11.74
C TYR A 325 4.93 17.76 11.40
N TYR A 326 5.50 16.61 11.08
CA TYR A 326 6.90 16.53 10.71
C TYR A 326 7.19 17.21 9.37
N CYS A 327 6.29 17.14 8.40
CA CYS A 327 6.42 17.90 7.16
C CYS A 327 6.51 19.41 7.42
N LEU A 328 5.74 19.94 8.37
CA LEU A 328 5.74 21.36 8.72
C LEU A 328 6.93 21.79 9.59
N THR A 329 7.56 20.86 10.30
CA THR A 329 8.64 21.17 11.26
C THR A 329 10.03 20.87 10.72
N ILE A 330 10.19 19.83 9.90
CA ILE A 330 11.50 19.40 9.38
C ILE A 330 11.87 20.20 8.12
N ILE A 331 10.90 20.50 7.24
CA ILE A 331 11.17 21.23 6.01
C ILE A 331 11.32 22.74 6.35
N PRO A 332 12.43 23.40 5.93
CA PRO A 332 12.62 24.82 6.18
C PRO A 332 11.53 25.66 5.53
N LYS A 333 10.94 26.58 6.29
CA LYS A 333 9.83 27.45 5.82
C LYS A 333 10.22 28.35 4.63
N GLY A 334 11.50 28.63 4.46
CA GLY A 334 12.05 29.42 3.34
C GLY A 334 12.16 28.64 2.03
N ASP A 335 12.06 27.31 2.06
CA ASP A 335 12.15 26.48 0.86
C ASP A 335 10.79 26.36 0.17
N ARG A 336 10.52 27.30 -0.73
CA ARG A 336 9.24 27.35 -1.47
C ARG A 336 8.96 26.13 -2.33
N THR A 337 9.95 25.33 -2.63
CA THR A 337 9.77 24.13 -3.47
C THR A 337 9.26 22.95 -2.68
N PHE A 338 9.82 22.73 -1.49
CA PHE A 338 9.53 21.55 -0.67
C PHE A 338 8.53 21.85 0.45
N TYR A 339 8.47 23.11 0.92
CA TYR A 339 7.55 23.49 1.99
C TYR A 339 6.11 23.62 1.47
N PRO A 340 5.11 23.07 2.17
CA PRO A 340 3.71 23.11 1.74
C PRO A 340 3.17 24.53 1.55
N SER A 341 2.40 24.74 0.49
CA SER A 341 1.70 26.00 0.25
C SER A 341 0.68 26.30 1.36
N THR A 342 0.25 27.55 1.48
CA THR A 342 -0.76 27.94 2.47
C THR A 342 -2.06 27.15 2.28
N PHE A 343 -2.50 26.97 1.03
CA PHE A 343 -3.65 26.15 0.71
C PHE A 343 -3.46 24.69 1.17
N ALA A 344 -2.30 24.07 0.88
CA ALA A 344 -2.02 22.70 1.30
C ALA A 344 -2.03 22.54 2.83
N LYS A 345 -1.56 23.56 3.57
CA LYS A 345 -1.61 23.56 5.05
C LYS A 345 -3.03 23.60 5.59
N TRP A 346 -3.84 24.53 5.08
CA TRP A 346 -5.24 24.65 5.48
C TRP A 346 -6.04 23.41 5.13
N PHE A 347 -5.87 22.90 3.92
CA PHE A 347 -6.52 21.67 3.47
C PHE A 347 -6.06 20.45 4.29
N GLY A 348 -4.77 20.39 4.65
CA GLY A 348 -4.25 19.33 5.52
C GLY A 348 -4.89 19.36 6.92
N TRP A 349 -4.98 20.54 7.56
CA TRP A 349 -5.66 20.65 8.86
C TRP A 349 -7.16 20.35 8.77
N PHE A 350 -7.84 20.85 7.74
CA PHE A 350 -9.23 20.51 7.50
C PHE A 350 -9.43 19.01 7.34
N SER A 351 -8.65 18.36 6.48
CA SER A 351 -8.71 16.91 6.27
C SER A 351 -8.44 16.14 7.56
N PHE A 352 -7.47 16.58 8.36
CA PHE A 352 -7.18 15.96 9.66
C PHE A 352 -8.38 16.03 10.61
N VAL A 353 -9.01 17.18 10.73
CA VAL A 353 -10.18 17.37 11.62
C VAL A 353 -11.35 16.52 11.15
N VAL A 354 -11.66 16.54 9.85
CA VAL A 354 -12.75 15.72 9.28
C VAL A 354 -12.48 14.25 9.48
N PHE A 355 -11.27 13.77 9.14
CA PHE A 355 -10.94 12.36 9.24
C PHE A 355 -10.93 11.86 10.68
N THR A 356 -10.41 12.67 11.61
CA THR A 356 -10.44 12.38 13.05
C THR A 356 -11.88 12.37 13.57
N GLY A 357 -12.69 13.35 13.20
CA GLY A 357 -14.10 13.41 13.56
C GLY A 357 -14.86 12.17 13.12
N MET A 358 -14.65 11.73 11.86
CA MET A 358 -15.28 10.51 11.34
C MET A 358 -14.78 9.22 12.04
N SER A 359 -13.56 9.20 12.56
CA SER A 359 -13.02 8.04 13.28
C SER A 359 -13.49 7.92 14.74
N LEU A 360 -14.13 8.96 15.27
CA LEU A 360 -14.68 8.99 16.64
C LEU A 360 -16.20 8.67 16.69
N ILE A 361 -16.86 8.69 15.56
CA ILE A 361 -18.27 8.30 15.41
C ILE A 361 -18.37 6.81 15.16
#